data_32a6fb68a15eaa7bd1f25cd3ec106eb5
#
_entry.id   32a6fb68a15eaa7bd1f25cd3ec106eb5
#
_cell.length_a   1.000
_cell.length_b   1.000
_cell.length_c   1.000
_cell.angle_alpha   90.00
_cell.angle_beta   90.00
_cell.angle_gamma   90.00
#
_symmetry.space_group_name_H-M   'P 1'
#
loop_
_entity.id
_entity.type
_entity.pdbx_description
1 polymer ?
#
loop_
_entity_poly.entity_id
_entity_poly.type
_entity_poly.pdbx_seq_one_letter_code
_entity_poly.pdbx_strand_id
1 'polypeptide(L)'
;FAEKKEELIIESDIQSEMNNILSAQGNVSVSYKGIFLKADSLIYDKLNKKISAKGNIVLIFGDQIFKISELEYSFISEKGYLLDVKGAINTSTFIENLYSNFSLSDINKLENLLDWEKSKVLNTPGKVENWIFSTDKMTIDGTKWITKKAVFSNDLLETKQVKIVINSLEVVP
;
A
#
# COMPACT_ATOMS: atom_id res chain seq x y z
N PHE A 1 7.68 -8.78 30.89
CA PHE A 1 7.04 -9.03 29.59
C PHE A 1 8.09 -8.79 28.49
N ALA A 2 8.50 -9.83 27.79
CA ALA A 2 9.37 -9.69 26.65
C ALA A 2 8.59 -8.98 25.53
N GLU A 3 9.03 -7.79 25.12
CA GLU A 3 8.57 -7.19 23.86
C GLU A 3 8.80 -8.21 22.75
N LYS A 4 7.73 -8.60 22.08
CA LYS A 4 7.80 -9.45 20.92
C LYS A 4 8.52 -8.63 19.85
N LYS A 5 9.82 -8.88 19.64
CA LYS A 5 10.62 -8.22 18.63
C LYS A 5 9.99 -8.55 17.27
N GLU A 6 9.37 -7.56 16.66
CA GLU A 6 8.78 -7.72 15.33
C GLU A 6 9.91 -7.97 14.34
N GLU A 7 9.97 -9.17 13.82
CA GLU A 7 11.06 -9.64 12.98
C GLU A 7 10.70 -9.50 11.51
N LEU A 8 11.63 -8.95 10.73
CA LEU A 8 11.57 -8.95 9.28
C LEU A 8 11.96 -10.36 8.77
N ILE A 9 11.03 -11.05 8.13
CA ILE A 9 11.25 -12.39 7.58
C ILE A 9 11.27 -12.28 6.06
N ILE A 10 12.35 -12.76 5.43
CA ILE A 10 12.51 -12.81 3.97
C ILE A 10 12.74 -14.25 3.54
N GLU A 11 11.93 -14.74 2.61
CA GLU A 11 12.04 -16.06 2.01
C GLU A 11 12.09 -15.93 0.48
N SER A 12 12.83 -16.82 -0.20
CA SER A 12 12.93 -16.85 -1.66
C SER A 12 13.53 -18.18 -2.13
N ASP A 13 13.44 -18.44 -3.43
CA ASP A 13 14.06 -19.63 -4.03
C ASP A 13 15.58 -19.56 -3.99
N ILE A 14 16.14 -18.38 -4.22
CA ILE A 14 17.59 -18.13 -4.23
C ILE A 14 17.91 -16.94 -3.32
N GLN A 15 18.82 -17.14 -2.39
CA GLN A 15 19.34 -16.08 -1.55
C GLN A 15 20.86 -16.08 -1.58
N SER A 16 21.44 -14.90 -1.59
CA SER A 16 22.86 -14.69 -1.40
C SER A 16 23.10 -13.49 -0.49
N GLU A 17 24.16 -13.56 0.29
CA GLU A 17 24.54 -12.46 1.16
C GLU A 17 26.02 -12.15 0.98
N MET A 18 26.33 -10.89 0.74
CA MET A 18 27.70 -10.40 0.64
C MET A 18 27.77 -8.95 1.16
N ASN A 19 28.75 -8.66 2.02
CA ASN A 19 28.97 -7.32 2.58
C ASN A 19 27.70 -6.70 3.23
N ASN A 20 26.94 -7.52 3.97
CA ASN A 20 25.69 -7.14 4.61
C ASN A 20 24.55 -6.77 3.61
N ILE A 21 24.69 -7.13 2.36
CA ILE A 21 23.64 -7.03 1.35
C ILE A 21 23.04 -8.42 1.12
N LEU A 22 21.79 -8.59 1.45
CA LEU A 22 21.00 -9.78 1.12
C LEU A 22 20.30 -9.56 -0.21
N SER A 23 20.56 -10.46 -1.16
CA SER A 23 19.86 -10.51 -2.45
C SER A 23 18.97 -11.75 -2.48
N ALA A 24 17.69 -11.56 -2.80
CA ALA A 24 16.69 -12.62 -2.90
C ALA A 24 16.08 -12.60 -4.29
N GLN A 25 15.94 -13.76 -4.92
CA GLN A 25 15.37 -13.92 -6.26
C GLN A 25 14.46 -15.14 -6.32
N GLY A 26 13.41 -15.02 -7.10
CA GLY A 26 12.41 -16.07 -7.33
C GLY A 26 11.48 -16.25 -6.13
N ASN A 27 10.20 -16.09 -6.35
CA ASN A 27 9.14 -16.25 -5.35
C ASN A 27 9.47 -15.59 -4.01
N VAL A 28 9.99 -14.37 -4.06
CA VAL A 28 10.35 -13.62 -2.85
C VAL A 28 9.11 -13.30 -2.05
N SER A 29 9.14 -13.60 -0.76
CA SER A 29 8.13 -13.18 0.19
C SER A 29 8.75 -12.47 1.40
N VAL A 30 8.11 -11.41 1.84
CA VAL A 30 8.51 -10.62 3.01
C VAL A 30 7.33 -10.49 3.96
N SER A 31 7.59 -10.72 5.23
CA SER A 31 6.61 -10.51 6.30
C SER A 31 7.20 -9.56 7.33
N TYR A 32 6.48 -8.51 7.65
CA TYR A 32 6.85 -7.53 8.66
C TYR A 32 5.62 -6.80 9.21
N LYS A 33 5.43 -6.83 10.53
CA LYS A 33 4.33 -6.13 11.21
C LYS A 33 2.94 -6.34 10.61
N GLY A 34 2.62 -7.58 10.22
CA GLY A 34 1.34 -7.91 9.59
C GLY A 34 1.19 -7.46 8.14
N ILE A 35 2.22 -6.84 7.57
CA ILE A 35 2.31 -6.52 6.14
C ILE A 35 2.98 -7.69 5.42
N PHE A 36 2.41 -8.10 4.30
CA PHE A 36 2.92 -9.17 3.46
C PHE A 36 3.29 -8.64 2.08
N LEU A 37 4.48 -8.95 1.59
CA LEU A 37 4.95 -8.52 0.29
C LEU A 37 5.45 -9.72 -0.51
N LYS A 38 5.07 -9.79 -1.79
CA LYS A 38 5.63 -10.72 -2.77
C LYS A 38 6.33 -9.93 -3.85
N ALA A 39 7.43 -10.45 -4.39
CA ALA A 39 8.17 -9.83 -5.48
C ALA A 39 8.95 -10.87 -6.28
N ASP A 40 9.44 -10.49 -7.46
CA ASP A 40 10.37 -11.34 -8.23
C ASP A 40 11.79 -11.24 -7.69
N SER A 41 12.19 -10.05 -7.27
CA SER A 41 13.52 -9.80 -6.70
C SER A 41 13.47 -8.76 -5.59
N LEU A 42 14.41 -8.90 -4.65
CA LEU A 42 14.53 -8.03 -3.51
C LEU A 42 15.98 -7.91 -3.09
N ILE A 43 16.36 -6.70 -2.67
CA ILE A 43 17.65 -6.41 -2.06
C ILE A 43 17.39 -5.81 -0.68
N TYR A 44 18.05 -6.33 0.35
CA TYR A 44 18.03 -5.79 1.69
C TYR A 44 19.43 -5.43 2.16
N ASP A 45 19.66 -4.14 2.34
CA ASP A 45 20.87 -3.61 2.95
C ASP A 45 20.72 -3.65 4.48
N LYS A 46 21.42 -4.58 5.13
CA LYS A 46 21.32 -4.81 6.57
C LYS A 46 21.93 -3.68 7.40
N LEU A 47 22.96 -2.99 6.87
CA LEU A 47 23.61 -1.87 7.57
C LEU A 47 22.72 -0.63 7.56
N ASN A 48 22.24 -0.25 6.39
CA ASN A 48 21.39 0.92 6.22
C ASN A 48 19.91 0.62 6.49
N LYS A 49 19.57 -0.65 6.75
CA LYS A 49 18.21 -1.14 6.97
C LYS A 49 17.26 -0.64 5.87
N LYS A 50 17.66 -0.86 4.62
CA LYS A 50 16.94 -0.42 3.44
C LYS A 50 16.55 -1.61 2.58
N ILE A 51 15.28 -1.65 2.17
CA ILE A 51 14.72 -2.67 1.30
C ILE A 51 14.39 -2.07 -0.06
N SER A 52 14.69 -2.82 -1.12
CA SER A 52 14.29 -2.50 -2.50
C SER A 52 13.72 -3.75 -3.14
N ALA A 53 12.55 -3.65 -3.74
CA ALA A 53 11.90 -4.76 -4.43
C ALA A 53 11.51 -4.35 -5.85
N LYS A 54 11.58 -5.30 -6.78
CA LYS A 54 11.24 -5.11 -8.19
C LYS A 54 10.54 -6.34 -8.78
N GLY A 55 9.67 -6.07 -9.72
CA GLY A 55 8.98 -7.09 -10.53
C GLY A 55 7.82 -7.75 -9.80
N ASN A 56 6.63 -7.62 -10.38
CA ASN A 56 5.40 -8.26 -9.91
C ASN A 56 5.17 -8.18 -8.40
N ILE A 57 5.38 -6.99 -7.84
CA ILE A 57 5.23 -6.77 -6.41
C ILE A 57 3.74 -6.80 -6.07
N VAL A 58 3.39 -7.61 -5.07
CA VAL A 58 2.06 -7.65 -4.45
C VAL A 58 2.23 -7.31 -2.98
N LEU A 59 1.61 -6.23 -2.53
CA LEU A 59 1.57 -5.80 -1.15
C LEU A 59 0.20 -6.13 -0.56
N ILE A 60 0.18 -6.88 0.53
CA ILE A 60 -1.03 -7.25 1.26
C ILE A 60 -1.00 -6.54 2.60
N PHE A 61 -2.01 -5.73 2.85
CA PHE A 61 -2.19 -4.97 4.08
C PHE A 61 -3.64 -5.13 4.55
N GLY A 62 -3.83 -5.91 5.63
CA GLY A 62 -5.18 -6.34 6.02
C GLY A 62 -5.88 -7.06 4.87
N ASP A 63 -7.07 -6.61 4.51
CA ASP A 63 -7.84 -7.15 3.38
C ASP A 63 -7.54 -6.45 2.04
N GLN A 64 -6.59 -5.52 2.03
CA GLN A 64 -6.24 -4.75 0.85
C GLN A 64 -5.06 -5.40 0.12
N ILE A 65 -5.16 -5.46 -1.21
CA ILE A 65 -4.13 -6.01 -2.08
C ILE A 65 -3.74 -4.96 -3.11
N PHE A 66 -2.46 -4.60 -3.13
CA PHE A 66 -1.90 -3.64 -4.08
C PHE A 66 -0.87 -4.32 -4.97
N LYS A 67 -0.93 -4.02 -6.26
CA LYS A 67 0.11 -4.32 -7.23
C LYS A 67 0.99 -3.10 -7.41
N ILE A 68 2.31 -3.30 -7.39
CA ILE A 68 3.32 -2.25 -7.39
C ILE A 68 4.42 -2.68 -8.36
N SER A 69 5.02 -1.76 -9.11
CA SER A 69 6.13 -2.07 -10.01
C SER A 69 7.49 -2.04 -9.32
N GLU A 70 7.69 -1.09 -8.41
CA GLU A 70 8.92 -0.90 -7.68
C GLU A 70 8.62 -0.34 -6.28
N LEU A 71 9.39 -0.80 -5.30
CA LEU A 71 9.30 -0.35 -3.92
C LEU A 71 10.70 -0.12 -3.37
N GLU A 72 10.87 0.97 -2.65
CA GLU A 72 12.05 1.24 -1.85
C GLU A 72 11.62 1.82 -0.50
N TYR A 73 12.20 1.31 0.59
CA TYR A 73 11.88 1.79 1.94
C TYR A 73 13.09 1.67 2.87
N SER A 74 13.34 2.72 3.65
CA SER A 74 14.34 2.75 4.71
C SER A 74 13.67 2.66 6.07
N PHE A 75 14.00 1.63 6.84
CA PHE A 75 13.50 1.44 8.20
C PHE A 75 14.10 2.43 9.21
N ILE A 76 15.25 3.03 8.90
CA ILE A 76 15.90 4.01 9.78
C ILE A 76 15.22 5.38 9.65
N SER A 77 15.06 5.87 8.42
CA SER A 77 14.44 7.17 8.17
C SER A 77 12.92 7.11 8.10
N GLU A 78 12.36 5.90 8.05
CA GLU A 78 10.92 5.64 7.81
C GLU A 78 10.41 6.31 6.52
N LYS A 79 11.28 6.39 5.51
CA LYS A 79 10.99 7.00 4.21
C LYS A 79 11.12 6.00 3.08
N GLY A 80 10.28 6.17 2.09
CA GLY A 80 10.32 5.33 0.91
C GLY A 80 9.38 5.78 -0.19
N TYR A 81 9.27 4.98 -1.23
CA TYR A 81 8.34 5.20 -2.33
C TYR A 81 7.83 3.89 -2.92
N LEU A 82 6.67 3.97 -3.50
CA LEU A 82 6.02 2.93 -4.30
C LEU A 82 5.72 3.51 -5.68
N LEU A 83 6.01 2.76 -6.74
CA LEU A 83 5.70 3.15 -8.12
C LEU A 83 4.58 2.29 -8.70
N ASP A 84 3.77 2.89 -9.56
CA ASP A 84 2.69 2.23 -10.29
C ASP A 84 1.77 1.40 -9.38
N VAL A 85 1.27 2.05 -8.34
CA VAL A 85 0.41 1.42 -7.34
C VAL A 85 -1.00 1.28 -7.89
N LYS A 86 -1.52 0.05 -7.86
CA LYS A 86 -2.89 -0.27 -8.25
C LYS A 86 -3.46 -1.32 -7.30
N GLY A 87 -4.64 -1.06 -6.76
CA GLY A 87 -5.26 -1.99 -5.84
C GLY A 87 -6.77 -1.94 -5.83
N ALA A 88 -7.38 -3.03 -5.37
CA ALA A 88 -8.81 -3.08 -5.06
C ALA A 88 -9.02 -2.73 -3.59
N ILE A 89 -9.89 -1.78 -3.34
CA ILE A 89 -10.27 -1.32 -2.00
C ILE A 89 -11.71 -1.72 -1.75
N ASN A 90 -11.92 -2.50 -0.69
CA ASN A 90 -13.26 -2.75 -0.17
C ASN A 90 -13.61 -1.62 0.82
N THR A 91 -14.64 -0.84 0.51
CA THR A 91 -15.00 0.34 1.31
C THR A 91 -15.41 0.02 2.74
N SER A 92 -15.98 -1.17 2.98
CA SER A 92 -16.38 -1.58 4.34
C SER A 92 -15.20 -1.95 5.22
N THR A 93 -14.22 -2.67 4.67
CA THR A 93 -13.02 -3.11 5.42
C THR A 93 -11.89 -2.08 5.38
N PHE A 94 -11.85 -1.25 4.35
CA PHE A 94 -10.85 -0.18 4.22
C PHE A 94 -10.92 0.81 5.39
N ILE A 95 -12.12 1.21 5.77
CA ILE A 95 -12.34 2.08 6.92
C ILE A 95 -11.86 1.42 8.22
N GLU A 96 -12.19 0.13 8.45
CA GLU A 96 -11.75 -0.59 9.63
C GLU A 96 -10.22 -0.74 9.69
N ASN A 97 -9.58 -1.01 8.58
CA ASN A 97 -8.12 -1.10 8.48
C ASN A 97 -7.45 0.26 8.69
N LEU A 98 -8.09 1.34 8.27
CA LEU A 98 -7.66 2.71 8.57
C LEU A 98 -7.77 3.00 10.07
N TYR A 99 -8.86 2.64 10.72
CA TYR A 99 -9.07 2.87 12.18
C TYR A 99 -7.99 2.23 13.04
N SER A 100 -7.43 1.12 12.63
CA SER A 100 -6.36 0.46 13.38
C SER A 100 -4.99 1.15 13.25
N ASN A 101 -4.80 2.00 12.25
CA ASN A 101 -3.51 2.58 11.88
C ASN A 101 -3.49 4.11 11.76
N PHE A 102 -4.65 4.80 11.86
CA PHE A 102 -4.77 6.22 11.59
C PHE A 102 -5.43 6.99 12.73
N SER A 103 -5.19 8.30 12.81
CA SER A 103 -5.79 9.15 13.84
C SER A 103 -7.27 9.50 13.53
N LEU A 104 -8.03 9.80 14.59
CA LEU A 104 -9.45 10.17 14.46
C LEU A 104 -9.70 11.40 13.57
N SER A 105 -8.76 12.34 13.50
CA SER A 105 -8.88 13.54 12.66
C SER A 105 -8.78 13.23 11.17
N ASP A 106 -7.99 12.22 10.81
CA ASP A 106 -7.79 11.83 9.42
C ASP A 106 -8.94 10.97 8.92
N ILE A 107 -9.51 10.18 9.82
CA ILE A 107 -10.70 9.38 9.56
C ILE A 107 -11.89 10.27 9.23
N ASN A 108 -12.12 11.34 10.00
CA ASN A 108 -13.20 12.28 9.75
C ASN A 108 -13.09 12.97 8.39
N LYS A 109 -11.87 13.29 7.95
CA LYS A 109 -11.64 13.84 6.60
C LYS A 109 -11.96 12.81 5.51
N LEU A 110 -11.57 11.56 5.72
CA LEU A 110 -11.82 10.48 4.77
C LEU A 110 -13.32 10.11 4.73
N GLU A 111 -13.98 10.05 5.89
CA GLU A 111 -15.42 9.83 5.97
C GLU A 111 -16.19 10.95 5.26
N ASN A 112 -15.81 12.20 5.45
CA ASN A 112 -16.43 13.32 4.76
C ASN A 112 -16.24 13.25 3.23
N LEU A 113 -15.06 12.81 2.76
CA LEU A 113 -14.82 12.54 1.34
C LEU A 113 -15.68 11.38 0.82
N LEU A 114 -15.73 10.27 1.56
CA LEU A 114 -16.53 9.10 1.21
C LEU A 114 -18.04 9.39 1.28
N ASP A 115 -18.51 10.15 2.26
CA ASP A 115 -19.93 10.53 2.39
C ASP A 115 -20.35 11.51 1.29
N TRP A 116 -19.46 12.42 0.90
CA TRP A 116 -19.70 13.29 -0.25
C TRP A 116 -19.83 12.49 -1.55
N GLU A 117 -19.02 11.47 -1.73
CA GLU A 117 -19.12 10.56 -2.87
C GLU A 117 -20.32 9.64 -2.80
N LYS A 118 -20.70 9.12 -1.63
CA LYS A 118 -21.95 8.38 -1.41
C LYS A 118 -23.16 9.20 -1.82
N SER A 119 -23.20 10.48 -1.54
CA SER A 119 -24.32 11.36 -1.91
C SER A 119 -24.43 11.58 -3.42
N LYS A 120 -23.34 11.49 -4.17
CA LYS A 120 -23.34 11.52 -5.65
C LYS A 120 -23.65 10.16 -6.28
N VAL A 121 -23.25 9.09 -5.65
CA VAL A 121 -23.43 7.70 -6.14
C VAL A 121 -24.81 7.15 -5.79
N LEU A 122 -25.53 7.74 -4.84
CA LEU A 122 -26.89 7.33 -4.45
C LEU A 122 -27.94 7.40 -5.59
N ASN A 123 -27.59 7.99 -6.72
CA ASN A 123 -28.43 7.97 -7.92
C ASN A 123 -28.12 6.82 -8.88
N THR A 124 -27.19 5.93 -8.55
CA THR A 124 -26.88 4.74 -9.35
C THR A 124 -27.49 3.51 -8.68
N PRO A 125 -28.32 2.71 -9.37
CA PRO A 125 -28.84 1.48 -8.80
C PRO A 125 -27.72 0.46 -8.64
N GLY A 126 -27.30 0.24 -7.38
CA GLY A 126 -26.30 -0.76 -7.00
C GLY A 126 -25.34 -0.24 -5.94
N LYS A 127 -25.11 -1.05 -4.90
CA LYS A 127 -24.11 -0.80 -3.87
C LYS A 127 -22.72 -1.09 -4.47
N VAL A 128 -21.92 -0.07 -4.73
CA VAL A 128 -20.52 -0.27 -5.15
C VAL A 128 -19.70 -0.52 -3.90
N GLU A 129 -19.39 -1.78 -3.62
CA GLU A 129 -18.58 -2.18 -2.46
C GLU A 129 -17.07 -2.18 -2.75
N ASN A 130 -16.68 -2.29 -4.02
CA ASN A 130 -15.29 -2.38 -4.44
C ASN A 130 -14.89 -1.22 -5.34
N TRP A 131 -13.79 -0.58 -4.96
CA TRP A 131 -13.15 0.49 -5.72
C TRP A 131 -11.75 0.09 -6.13
N ILE A 132 -11.33 0.53 -7.31
CA ILE A 132 -9.96 0.40 -7.79
C ILE A 132 -9.25 1.72 -7.52
N PHE A 133 -8.18 1.64 -6.74
CA PHE A 133 -7.25 2.74 -6.51
C PHE A 133 -6.05 2.61 -7.43
N SER A 134 -5.60 3.72 -8.00
CA SER A 134 -4.34 3.77 -8.74
C SER A 134 -3.62 5.10 -8.56
N THR A 135 -2.29 5.02 -8.51
CA THR A 135 -1.41 6.18 -8.54
C THR A 135 -0.06 5.81 -9.15
N ASP A 136 0.57 6.75 -9.84
CA ASP A 136 1.89 6.54 -10.47
C ASP A 136 3.00 6.46 -9.42
N LYS A 137 2.93 7.29 -8.38
CA LYS A 137 3.90 7.30 -7.29
C LYS A 137 3.27 7.66 -5.96
N MET A 138 3.57 6.86 -4.97
CA MET A 138 3.28 7.13 -3.58
C MET A 138 4.57 7.27 -2.80
N THR A 139 4.69 8.33 -2.02
CA THR A 139 5.83 8.58 -1.12
C THR A 139 5.41 8.30 0.30
N ILE A 140 6.27 7.62 1.04
CA ILE A 140 6.12 7.35 2.47
C ILE A 140 7.10 8.26 3.21
N ASP A 141 6.61 9.02 4.19
CA ASP A 141 7.40 9.86 5.08
C ASP A 141 6.91 9.68 6.52
N GLY A 142 7.57 8.78 7.24
CA GLY A 142 7.13 8.34 8.55
C GLY A 142 5.77 7.67 8.48
N THR A 143 4.80 8.25 9.15
CA THR A 143 3.41 7.78 9.12
C THR A 143 2.59 8.36 7.98
N LYS A 144 3.14 9.26 7.18
CA LYS A 144 2.44 9.93 6.08
C LYS A 144 2.62 9.17 4.77
N TRP A 145 1.53 8.98 4.06
CA TRP A 145 1.50 8.45 2.70
C TRP A 145 0.99 9.54 1.77
N ILE A 146 1.82 9.96 0.83
CA ILE A 146 1.59 11.13 0.01
C ILE A 146 1.61 10.75 -1.46
N THR A 147 0.59 11.13 -2.19
CA THR A 147 0.57 11.07 -3.65
C THR A 147 0.04 12.38 -4.24
N LYS A 148 0.60 12.77 -5.37
CA LYS A 148 0.17 13.99 -6.08
C LYS A 148 -1.14 13.78 -6.85
N LYS A 149 -1.43 12.56 -7.27
CA LYS A 149 -2.63 12.24 -8.02
C LYS A 149 -3.05 10.80 -7.74
N ALA A 150 -4.24 10.64 -7.21
CA ALA A 150 -4.87 9.36 -7.01
C ALA A 150 -6.14 9.24 -7.86
N VAL A 151 -6.38 8.06 -8.42
CA VAL A 151 -7.58 7.75 -9.18
C VAL A 151 -8.32 6.63 -8.48
N PHE A 152 -9.61 6.86 -8.21
CA PHE A 152 -10.54 5.85 -7.73
C PHE A 152 -11.57 5.57 -8.82
N SER A 153 -11.87 4.32 -9.08
CA SER A 153 -12.87 3.91 -10.05
C SER A 153 -13.60 2.67 -9.58
N ASN A 154 -14.89 2.57 -9.93
CA ASN A 154 -15.75 1.47 -9.53
C ASN A 154 -15.82 0.33 -10.55
N ASP A 155 -15.11 0.41 -11.66
CA ASP A 155 -15.19 -0.57 -12.72
C ASP A 155 -13.81 -1.06 -13.17
N LEU A 156 -13.71 -2.37 -13.38
CA LEU A 156 -12.56 -3.05 -13.95
C LEU A 156 -12.52 -2.93 -15.49
N LEU A 157 -13.65 -2.59 -16.12
CA LEU A 157 -13.80 -2.50 -17.57
C LEU A 157 -13.33 -1.13 -18.09
N GLU A 158 -13.00 -1.06 -19.38
CA GLU A 158 -12.54 0.15 -20.05
C GLU A 158 -13.55 1.31 -20.00
N THR A 159 -14.83 1.01 -19.87
CA THR A 159 -15.91 1.98 -19.68
C THR A 159 -16.20 2.15 -18.19
N LYS A 160 -15.44 3.00 -17.53
CA LYS A 160 -15.62 3.29 -16.11
C LYS A 160 -16.91 4.09 -15.88
N GLN A 161 -17.84 3.55 -15.12
CA GLN A 161 -19.12 4.22 -14.79
C GLN A 161 -18.90 5.42 -13.86
N VAL A 162 -17.97 5.31 -12.91
CA VAL A 162 -17.56 6.40 -12.01
C VAL A 162 -16.05 6.41 -11.88
N LYS A 163 -15.47 7.59 -12.09
CA LYS A 163 -14.04 7.84 -11.90
C LYS A 163 -13.86 9.10 -11.07
N ILE A 164 -13.13 8.97 -9.97
CA ILE A 164 -12.78 10.08 -9.09
C ILE A 164 -11.28 10.33 -9.21
N VAL A 165 -10.89 11.56 -9.48
CA VAL A 165 -9.49 11.98 -9.50
C VAL A 165 -9.25 12.92 -8.34
N ILE A 166 -8.34 12.55 -7.46
CA ILE A 166 -7.92 13.37 -6.33
C ILE A 166 -6.53 13.91 -6.62
N ASN A 167 -6.41 15.22 -6.69
CA ASN A 167 -5.11 15.89 -6.80
C ASN A 167 -4.58 16.17 -5.39
N SER A 168 -3.45 15.59 -5.07
CA SER A 168 -2.82 15.69 -3.75
C SER A 168 -3.60 15.00 -2.64
N LEU A 169 -3.34 13.71 -2.47
CA LEU A 169 -3.80 12.92 -1.34
C LEU A 169 -2.65 12.76 -0.34
N GLU A 170 -2.87 13.20 0.88
CA GLU A 170 -2.01 12.94 2.02
C GLU A 170 -2.80 12.15 3.06
N VAL A 171 -2.31 10.95 3.39
CA VAL A 171 -2.87 10.12 4.45
C VAL A 171 -1.89 10.11 5.61
N VAL A 172 -2.34 10.61 6.76
CA VAL A 172 -1.56 10.68 7.99
C VAL A 172 -2.16 9.69 8.97
N PRO A 173 -1.44 8.60 9.29
CA PRO A 173 -1.88 7.62 10.30
C PRO A 173 -1.94 8.19 11.71
#